data_3192f3e863b1424902c41cebabeb24d7
#
_entry.id   3192f3e863b1424902c41cebabeb24d7
#
_cell.length_a   1.000
_cell.length_b   1.000
_cell.length_c   1.000
_cell.angle_alpha   90.00
_cell.angle_beta   90.00
_cell.angle_gamma   90.00
#
_symmetry.space_group_name_H-M   'P 1'
#
loop_
_entity.id
_entity.type
_entity.pdbx_description
1 polymer ?
#
loop_
_entity_poly.entity_id
_entity_poly.type
_entity_poly.pdbx_seq_one_letter_code
_entity_poly.pdbx_strand_id
1 'polypeptide(L)'
;MLEKISEENISIGVHAADWEDAIRKSAQYLLETKKIENSYIDAMIETVHKIGPYIVLGNHVALAHARPECGVNQLSVHFTTLNPPVPFGSEKFDPVSLVITLAAVDADSHLELISELANVLMDEENVDKLVESKNASEFLRLLNEMKEE
;
A
#
# COMPACT_ATOMS: atom_id res chain seq x y z
N MET A 1 6.22 13.84 1.92
CA MET A 1 6.44 12.42 2.29
C MET A 1 6.82 11.54 1.09
N LEU A 2 6.05 11.60 0.01
CA LEU A 2 6.34 10.80 -1.19
C LEU A 2 7.69 11.11 -1.82
N GLU A 3 8.22 12.29 -1.62
CA GLU A 3 9.55 12.70 -2.11
C GLU A 3 10.71 11.92 -1.49
N LYS A 4 10.46 11.24 -0.36
CA LYS A 4 11.47 10.45 0.35
C LYS A 4 11.45 8.97 0.00
N ILE A 5 10.60 8.57 -0.94
CA ILE A 5 10.50 7.17 -1.35
C ILE A 5 11.71 6.77 -2.18
N SER A 6 12.24 5.60 -1.90
CA SER A 6 13.35 4.99 -2.64
C SER A 6 12.92 3.62 -3.14
N GLU A 7 13.79 2.97 -3.89
CA GLU A 7 13.50 1.62 -4.41
C GLU A 7 13.24 0.61 -3.29
N GLU A 8 13.79 0.83 -2.10
CA GLU A 8 13.57 -0.04 -0.94
C GLU A 8 12.10 -0.05 -0.50
N ASN A 9 11.34 0.98 -0.82
CA ASN A 9 9.93 1.11 -0.47
C ASN A 9 9.01 0.44 -1.50
N ILE A 10 9.57 -0.30 -2.45
CA ILE A 10 8.82 -0.85 -3.57
C ILE A 10 9.14 -2.32 -3.78
N SER A 11 8.10 -3.16 -3.83
CA SER A 11 8.22 -4.59 -4.13
C SER A 11 7.36 -4.90 -5.35
N ILE A 12 7.93 -5.52 -6.36
CA ILE A 12 7.29 -5.74 -7.66
C ILE A 12 6.99 -7.21 -7.88
N GLY A 13 5.78 -7.49 -8.39
CA GLY A 13 5.40 -8.82 -8.83
C GLY A 13 5.33 -9.86 -7.73
N VAL A 14 4.88 -9.46 -6.55
CA VAL A 14 4.81 -10.35 -5.40
C VAL A 14 3.64 -11.33 -5.56
N HIS A 15 3.91 -12.61 -5.31
CA HIS A 15 2.88 -13.64 -5.29
C HIS A 15 2.33 -13.78 -3.88
N ALA A 16 1.03 -13.65 -3.72
CA ALA A 16 0.36 -13.83 -2.43
C ALA A 16 -0.74 -14.87 -2.55
N ALA A 17 -0.86 -15.73 -1.53
CA ALA A 17 -1.83 -16.82 -1.52
C ALA A 17 -3.28 -16.33 -1.37
N ASP A 18 -3.46 -15.25 -0.61
CA ASP A 18 -4.76 -14.63 -0.36
C ASP A 18 -4.53 -13.19 0.10
N TRP A 19 -5.61 -12.49 0.47
CA TRP A 19 -5.53 -11.09 0.88
C TRP A 19 -4.77 -10.90 2.20
N GLU A 20 -4.85 -11.84 3.13
CA GLU A 20 -4.11 -11.75 4.38
C GLU A 20 -2.61 -11.86 4.12
N ASP A 21 -2.22 -12.81 3.28
CA ASP A 21 -0.84 -12.99 2.86
C ASP A 21 -0.33 -11.75 2.11
N ALA A 22 -1.19 -11.15 1.28
CA ALA A 22 -0.84 -9.93 0.56
C ALA A 22 -0.52 -8.78 1.52
N ILE A 23 -1.34 -8.61 2.56
CA ILE A 23 -1.09 -7.59 3.58
C ILE A 23 0.22 -7.87 4.31
N ARG A 24 0.46 -9.11 4.74
CA ARG A 24 1.68 -9.48 5.44
C ARG A 24 2.93 -9.24 4.61
N LYS A 25 2.91 -9.69 3.36
CA LYS A 25 4.05 -9.51 2.45
C LYS A 25 4.30 -8.04 2.12
N SER A 26 3.23 -7.28 1.96
CA SER A 26 3.34 -5.85 1.68
C SER A 26 3.92 -5.06 2.86
N ALA A 27 3.76 -5.55 4.08
CA ALA A 27 4.24 -4.91 5.29
C ALA A 27 5.61 -5.44 5.75
N GLN A 28 6.12 -6.48 5.12
CA GLN A 28 7.32 -7.20 5.57
C GLN A 28 8.55 -6.30 5.71
N TYR A 29 8.82 -5.47 4.73
CA TYR A 29 9.96 -4.56 4.78
C TYR A 29 9.87 -3.57 5.95
N LEU A 30 8.67 -3.04 6.19
CA LEU A 30 8.46 -2.10 7.30
C LEU A 30 8.65 -2.79 8.65
N LEU A 31 8.24 -4.06 8.75
CA LEU A 31 8.43 -4.86 9.96
C LEU A 31 9.92 -5.14 10.19
N GLU A 32 10.63 -5.58 9.16
CA GLU A 32 12.06 -5.90 9.24
C GLU A 32 12.92 -4.69 9.59
N THR A 33 12.53 -3.51 9.11
CA THR A 33 13.24 -2.27 9.41
C THR A 33 12.72 -1.57 10.67
N LYS A 34 11.84 -2.24 11.42
CA LYS A 34 11.28 -1.78 12.71
C LYS A 34 10.50 -0.47 12.64
N LYS A 35 9.96 -0.17 11.48
CA LYS A 35 9.09 1.00 11.31
C LYS A 35 7.69 0.72 11.84
N ILE A 36 7.29 -0.56 11.86
CA ILE A 36 6.04 -1.02 12.46
C ILE A 36 6.31 -2.26 13.30
N GLU A 37 5.35 -2.59 14.19
CA GLU A 37 5.37 -3.81 14.97
C GLU A 37 4.44 -4.85 14.37
N ASN A 38 4.58 -6.13 14.77
CA ASN A 38 3.67 -7.19 14.34
C ASN A 38 2.22 -6.85 14.67
N SER A 39 2.00 -6.17 15.80
CA SER A 39 0.65 -5.77 16.22
C SER A 39 -0.03 -4.88 15.20
N TYR A 40 0.73 -4.09 14.44
CA TYR A 40 0.17 -3.24 13.39
C TYR A 40 -0.36 -4.08 12.23
N ILE A 41 0.39 -5.11 11.82
CA ILE A 41 -0.03 -6.02 10.76
C ILE A 41 -1.30 -6.76 11.18
N ASP A 42 -1.31 -7.28 12.40
CA ASP A 42 -2.47 -7.98 12.95
C ASP A 42 -3.69 -7.06 13.01
N ALA A 43 -3.50 -5.79 13.38
CA ALA A 43 -4.56 -4.80 13.43
C ALA A 43 -5.16 -4.52 12.05
N MET A 44 -4.32 -4.41 11.02
CA MET A 44 -4.79 -4.22 9.65
C MET A 44 -5.66 -5.37 9.19
N ILE A 45 -5.22 -6.59 9.43
CA ILE A 45 -5.93 -7.80 9.03
C ILE A 45 -7.24 -7.92 9.81
N GLU A 46 -7.20 -7.72 11.12
CA GLU A 46 -8.38 -7.82 11.97
C GLU A 46 -9.46 -6.80 11.59
N THR A 47 -9.06 -5.60 11.23
CA THR A 47 -10.01 -4.57 10.81
C THR A 47 -10.78 -4.99 9.57
N VAL A 48 -10.09 -5.62 8.61
CA VAL A 48 -10.78 -6.13 7.41
C VAL A 48 -11.76 -7.25 7.78
N HIS A 49 -11.40 -8.14 8.72
CA HIS A 49 -12.32 -9.17 9.18
C HIS A 49 -13.57 -8.59 9.84
N LYS A 50 -13.41 -7.52 10.62
CA LYS A 50 -14.52 -6.93 11.39
C LYS A 50 -15.48 -6.10 10.55
N ILE A 51 -14.95 -5.25 9.68
CA ILE A 51 -15.78 -4.28 8.94
C ILE A 51 -15.73 -4.44 7.42
N GLY A 52 -15.03 -5.45 6.92
CA GLY A 52 -14.97 -5.75 5.50
C GLY A 52 -13.80 -5.07 4.78
N PRO A 53 -13.71 -5.26 3.46
CA PRO A 53 -12.57 -4.80 2.66
C PRO A 53 -12.65 -3.32 2.28
N TYR A 54 -12.94 -2.46 3.24
CA TYR A 54 -13.06 -1.02 3.02
C TYR A 54 -11.76 -0.37 2.55
N ILE A 55 -10.62 -1.04 2.76
CA ILE A 55 -9.31 -0.54 2.33
C ILE A 55 -9.11 -0.61 0.81
N VAL A 56 -9.95 -1.38 0.11
CA VAL A 56 -9.90 -1.45 -1.35
C VAL A 56 -10.61 -0.22 -1.90
N LEU A 57 -9.85 0.64 -2.56
CA LEU A 57 -10.36 1.94 -3.00
C LEU A 57 -11.03 1.85 -4.37
N GLY A 58 -10.46 1.73 -5.38
CA GLY A 58 -10.87 1.61 -6.76
C GLY A 58 -9.62 1.37 -7.58
N ASN A 59 -9.75 1.20 -8.88
CA ASN A 59 -8.62 0.98 -9.77
C ASN A 59 -7.70 -0.17 -9.32
N HIS A 60 -8.26 -1.15 -8.57
CA HIS A 60 -7.54 -2.34 -8.10
C HIS A 60 -6.42 -2.02 -7.10
N VAL A 61 -6.63 -0.98 -6.28
CA VAL A 61 -5.67 -0.54 -5.25
C VAL A 61 -6.23 -0.74 -3.86
N ALA A 62 -5.45 -1.33 -2.97
CA ALA A 62 -5.75 -1.41 -1.55
C ALA A 62 -4.79 -0.52 -0.77
N LEU A 63 -5.34 0.28 0.13
CA LEU A 63 -4.57 1.14 1.04
C LEU A 63 -4.59 0.52 2.42
N ALA A 64 -3.61 -0.35 2.69
CA ALA A 64 -3.53 -1.10 3.93
C ALA A 64 -3.04 -0.20 5.07
N HIS A 65 -3.86 -0.05 6.11
CA HIS A 65 -3.55 0.82 7.24
C HIS A 65 -4.35 0.42 8.47
N ALA A 66 -3.93 0.94 9.62
CA ALA A 66 -4.63 0.81 10.89
C ALA A 66 -4.33 2.07 11.71
N ARG A 67 -4.82 2.12 12.95
CA ARG A 67 -4.59 3.29 13.81
C ARG A 67 -3.12 3.34 14.24
N PRO A 68 -2.53 4.54 14.36
CA PRO A 68 -1.11 4.69 14.75
C PRO A 68 -0.75 3.96 16.04
N GLU A 69 -1.63 3.98 17.04
CA GLU A 69 -1.38 3.34 18.34
C GLU A 69 -1.32 1.81 18.26
N CYS A 70 -1.69 1.23 17.12
CA CYS A 70 -1.64 -0.23 16.94
C CYS A 70 -0.23 -0.75 16.67
N GLY A 71 0.76 0.13 16.52
CA GLY A 71 2.14 -0.32 16.38
C GLY A 71 2.99 0.38 15.35
N VAL A 72 2.79 1.68 15.14
CA VAL A 72 3.64 2.47 14.24
C VAL A 72 4.77 3.10 15.02
N ASN A 73 6.01 2.85 14.61
CA ASN A 73 7.21 3.42 15.22
C ASN A 73 7.72 4.63 14.43
N GLN A 74 7.52 4.64 13.13
CA GLN A 74 8.02 5.68 12.25
C GLN A 74 7.11 5.85 11.04
N LEU A 75 6.83 7.09 10.66
CA LEU A 75 6.07 7.40 9.44
C LEU A 75 6.72 6.73 8.25
N SER A 76 5.96 5.92 7.53
CA SER A 76 6.50 5.14 6.41
C SER A 76 5.40 4.70 5.44
N VAL A 77 5.83 4.32 4.24
CA VAL A 77 4.96 3.80 3.19
C VAL A 77 5.71 2.74 2.40
N HIS A 78 4.99 1.71 1.96
CA HIS A 78 5.56 0.68 1.09
C HIS A 78 4.57 0.32 -0.01
N PHE A 79 5.05 0.24 -1.24
CA PHE A 79 4.26 -0.10 -2.41
C PHE A 79 4.57 -1.53 -2.84
N THR A 80 3.54 -2.33 -3.10
CA THR A 80 3.70 -3.72 -3.52
C THR A 80 2.75 -4.01 -4.68
N THR A 81 3.31 -4.39 -5.83
CA THR A 81 2.47 -4.89 -6.92
C THR A 81 2.31 -6.40 -6.77
N LEU A 82 1.11 -6.89 -7.04
CA LEU A 82 0.76 -8.30 -6.90
C LEU A 82 0.62 -8.95 -8.28
N ASN A 83 1.24 -10.11 -8.45
CA ASN A 83 1.10 -10.89 -9.68
C ASN A 83 1.02 -12.37 -9.33
N PRO A 84 -0.14 -13.02 -9.50
CA PRO A 84 -1.39 -12.45 -10.03
C PRO A 84 -2.11 -11.52 -9.03
N PRO A 85 -3.07 -10.71 -9.52
CA PRO A 85 -3.91 -9.90 -8.63
C PRO A 85 -4.68 -10.78 -7.64
N VAL A 86 -5.00 -10.23 -6.48
CA VAL A 86 -5.58 -10.98 -5.36
C VAL A 86 -6.95 -10.40 -4.98
N PRO A 87 -7.99 -11.24 -4.86
CA PRO A 87 -9.28 -10.77 -4.37
C PRO A 87 -9.23 -10.51 -2.86
N PHE A 88 -9.77 -9.36 -2.46
CA PHE A 88 -9.85 -8.94 -1.07
C PHE A 88 -11.29 -9.04 -0.52
N GLY A 89 -12.23 -9.52 -1.33
CA GLY A 89 -13.63 -9.60 -0.93
C GLY A 89 -14.45 -8.38 -1.30
N SER A 90 -13.88 -7.45 -2.07
CA SER A 90 -14.60 -6.29 -2.58
C SER A 90 -15.27 -6.63 -3.90
N GLU A 91 -16.58 -6.83 -3.89
CA GLU A 91 -17.32 -7.22 -5.11
C GLU A 91 -17.13 -6.24 -6.26
N LYS A 92 -17.02 -4.96 -5.92
CA LYS A 92 -16.96 -3.89 -6.90
C LYS A 92 -15.56 -3.60 -7.42
N PHE A 93 -14.54 -3.78 -6.59
CA PHE A 93 -13.18 -3.33 -6.88
C PHE A 93 -12.13 -4.42 -6.99
N ASP A 94 -12.50 -5.67 -6.75
CA ASP A 94 -11.56 -6.79 -6.88
C ASP A 94 -11.22 -7.07 -8.37
N PRO A 95 -10.09 -7.71 -8.63
CA PRO A 95 -9.02 -8.06 -7.69
C PRO A 95 -8.06 -6.90 -7.47
N VAL A 96 -7.22 -7.02 -6.42
CA VAL A 96 -6.23 -5.99 -6.08
C VAL A 96 -4.89 -6.30 -6.75
N SER A 97 -4.33 -5.31 -7.43
CA SER A 97 -3.04 -5.41 -8.12
C SER A 97 -1.94 -4.60 -7.43
N LEU A 98 -2.31 -3.62 -6.63
CA LEU A 98 -1.37 -2.75 -5.91
C LEU A 98 -1.82 -2.59 -4.47
N VAL A 99 -0.95 -2.95 -3.53
CA VAL A 99 -1.16 -2.71 -2.11
C VAL A 99 -0.19 -1.63 -1.66
N ILE A 100 -0.73 -0.59 -1.05
CA ILE A 100 0.09 0.47 -0.45
C ILE A 100 -0.07 0.34 1.06
N THR A 101 1.01 0.00 1.75
CA THR A 101 1.02 -0.11 3.20
C THR A 101 1.41 1.25 3.78
N LEU A 102 0.51 1.80 4.57
CA LEU A 102 0.61 3.14 5.12
C LEU A 102 0.77 3.06 6.64
N ALA A 103 1.85 3.62 7.16
CA ALA A 103 2.09 3.68 8.60
C ALA A 103 2.33 5.12 9.00
N ALA A 104 1.31 5.76 9.57
CA ALA A 104 1.36 7.15 10.01
C ALA A 104 1.44 7.21 11.54
N VAL A 105 2.20 8.18 12.06
CA VAL A 105 2.41 8.31 13.51
C VAL A 105 1.31 9.11 14.19
N ASP A 106 0.54 9.90 13.44
CA ASP A 106 -0.58 10.68 13.96
C ASP A 106 -1.61 10.96 12.84
N ALA A 107 -2.71 11.61 13.20
CA ALA A 107 -3.79 11.90 12.25
C ALA A 107 -3.37 12.87 11.15
N ASP A 108 -2.54 13.86 11.46
CA ASP A 108 -2.10 14.86 10.50
C ASP A 108 -1.21 14.25 9.42
N SER A 109 -0.23 13.43 9.81
CA SER A 109 0.66 12.76 8.85
C SER A 109 -0.12 11.74 8.01
N HIS A 110 -1.13 11.09 8.59
CA HIS A 110 -1.99 10.17 7.88
C HIS A 110 -2.76 10.88 6.75
N LEU A 111 -3.38 12.02 7.07
CA LEU A 111 -4.14 12.80 6.09
C LEU A 111 -3.24 13.37 4.99
N GLU A 112 -2.07 13.86 5.37
CA GLU A 112 -1.10 14.40 4.41
C GLU A 112 -0.67 13.34 3.40
N LEU A 113 -0.32 12.15 3.89
CA LEU A 113 0.12 11.06 3.03
C LEU A 113 -0.99 10.57 2.10
N ILE A 114 -2.21 10.46 2.62
CA ILE A 114 -3.37 10.07 1.80
C ILE A 114 -3.63 11.12 0.71
N SER A 115 -3.51 12.40 1.04
CA SER A 115 -3.74 13.47 0.07
C SER A 115 -2.71 13.43 -1.07
N GLU A 116 -1.44 13.19 -0.74
CA GLU A 116 -0.39 13.05 -1.75
C GLU A 116 -0.65 11.84 -2.66
N LEU A 117 -1.03 10.72 -2.06
CA LEU A 117 -1.34 9.51 -2.82
C LEU A 117 -2.57 9.67 -3.71
N ALA A 118 -3.59 10.37 -3.22
CA ALA A 118 -4.81 10.57 -3.99
C ALA A 118 -4.56 11.25 -5.33
N ASN A 119 -3.65 12.22 -5.36
CA ASN A 119 -3.32 12.92 -6.61
C ASN A 119 -2.78 11.98 -7.69
N VAL A 120 -2.10 10.92 -7.29
CA VAL A 120 -1.57 9.91 -8.21
C VAL A 120 -2.62 8.85 -8.55
N LEU A 121 -3.30 8.35 -7.52
CA LEU A 121 -4.17 7.15 -7.62
C LEU A 121 -5.54 7.42 -8.22
N MET A 122 -5.98 8.66 -8.29
CA MET A 122 -7.28 8.97 -8.90
C MET A 122 -7.29 8.77 -10.42
N ASP A 123 -6.13 8.75 -11.03
CA ASP A 123 -6.00 8.50 -12.47
C ASP A 123 -5.75 7.01 -12.72
N GLU A 124 -6.71 6.34 -13.33
CA GLU A 124 -6.63 4.91 -13.63
C GLU A 124 -5.42 4.57 -14.50
N GLU A 125 -5.06 5.44 -15.44
CA GLU A 125 -3.88 5.22 -16.29
C GLU A 125 -2.59 5.20 -15.48
N ASN A 126 -2.50 6.06 -14.44
CA ASN A 126 -1.35 6.08 -13.56
C ASN A 126 -1.20 4.73 -12.84
N VAL A 127 -2.29 4.21 -12.31
CA VAL A 127 -2.29 2.94 -11.60
C VAL A 127 -1.87 1.80 -12.55
N ASP A 128 -2.43 1.78 -13.75
CA ASP A 128 -2.08 0.76 -14.74
C ASP A 128 -0.59 0.76 -15.07
N LYS A 129 -0.01 1.94 -15.25
CA LYS A 129 1.43 2.07 -15.53
C LYS A 129 2.27 1.58 -14.36
N LEU A 130 1.89 1.93 -13.13
CA LEU A 130 2.63 1.49 -11.95
C LEU A 130 2.57 -0.03 -11.80
N VAL A 131 1.41 -0.61 -11.99
CA VAL A 131 1.21 -2.07 -11.86
C VAL A 131 2.00 -2.85 -12.92
N GLU A 132 2.17 -2.27 -14.10
CA GLU A 132 2.92 -2.90 -15.19
C GLU A 132 4.44 -2.75 -15.08
N SER A 133 4.93 -2.02 -14.08
CA SER A 133 6.35 -1.83 -13.85
C SER A 133 7.07 -3.18 -13.68
N LYS A 134 8.23 -3.30 -14.30
CA LYS A 134 9.01 -4.54 -14.30
C LYS A 134 9.97 -4.64 -13.11
N ASN A 135 10.30 -3.53 -12.51
CA ASN A 135 11.21 -3.47 -11.36
C ASN A 135 10.94 -2.21 -10.55
N ALA A 136 11.55 -2.14 -9.36
CA ALA A 136 11.35 -1.02 -8.44
C ALA A 136 11.84 0.31 -9.01
N SER A 137 12.91 0.29 -9.80
CA SER A 137 13.46 1.49 -10.42
C SER A 137 12.46 2.12 -11.39
N GLU A 138 11.81 1.31 -12.22
CA GLU A 138 10.80 1.77 -13.16
C GLU A 138 9.57 2.33 -12.42
N PHE A 139 9.11 1.62 -11.40
CA PHE A 139 7.98 2.07 -10.57
C PHE A 139 8.28 3.44 -9.96
N LEU A 140 9.46 3.59 -9.35
CA LEU A 140 9.87 4.83 -8.71
C LEU A 140 9.94 5.99 -9.71
N ARG A 141 10.51 5.74 -10.89
CA ARG A 141 10.58 6.75 -11.94
C ARG A 141 9.19 7.23 -12.35
N LEU A 142 8.28 6.29 -12.60
CA LEU A 142 6.91 6.61 -12.98
C LEU A 142 6.18 7.38 -11.88
N LEU A 143 6.34 6.94 -10.62
CA LEU A 143 5.72 7.61 -9.49
C LEU A 143 6.19 9.06 -9.37
N ASN A 144 7.50 9.30 -9.54
CA ASN A 144 8.06 10.64 -9.48
C ASN A 144 7.53 11.53 -10.60
N GLU A 145 7.38 11.00 -11.81
CA GLU A 145 6.81 11.74 -12.94
C GLU A 145 5.35 12.13 -12.67
N MET A 146 4.57 11.22 -12.08
CA MET A 146 3.17 11.46 -11.77
C MET A 146 2.97 12.52 -10.69
N LYS A 147 3.88 12.59 -9.72
CA LYS A 147 3.80 13.59 -8.63
C LYS A 147 4.00 15.01 -9.12
N GLU A 148 4.70 15.18 -10.23
CA GLU A 148 5.02 16.49 -10.80
C GLU A 148 3.89 17.09 -11.65
N GLU A 149 2.85 16.31 -11.91
CA GLU A 149 1.70 16.76 -12.70
C GLU A 149 0.61 17.50 -11.86
#